data_7c6b2413718ac8ba28d72ac31a6d85a2
#
_entry.id   7c6b2413718ac8ba28d72ac31a6d85a2
#
_cell.length_a   1.000
_cell.length_b   1.000
_cell.length_c   1.000
_cell.angle_alpha   90.00
_cell.angle_beta   90.00
_cell.angle_gamma   90.00
#
_symmetry.space_group_name_H-M   'P 1'
#
loop_
_entity.id
_entity.type
_entity.pdbx_description
1 polymer ?
#
loop_
_entity_poly.entity_id
_entity_poly.type
_entity_poly.pdbx_seq_one_letter_code
_entity_poly.pdbx_strand_id
1 'polypeptide(L)'
;MSEMANAIRELVETKGISEDSVRQTIENAIKAAYKRSYGTADNCIVKFADDMSDVFVYSRKTIVDGVYDPSQEIELEEALEYSPDCEVGDEIDIPIDPKTFDRTAVSTGKQTAHQAFSENSKDNLYNEYKDKVGQIIIGYYQREHNGNIYVDLGKVEGVMPAKFQSPREVYDKSNNRIKALIVDIKKTSSGIQLVLSRSDPKLVEKIIELDVPEIGDGTVGIHKVVREAGYRTKVAVYSNKLDVDPVGACVGLKGTRIQSVIQELEGEKIDVLRYDDDPHVFIKNALSPAEVKQVVILDADKKEALAIVPDSQFSLAIGKQGQNVRLANRLCDWNIDVKTEEQAAEMDFSEIDTRKAAESLFQDNQDEYEEISTVSQLPGVDQRVAQILKDAGIDDIEDFIEAVDSGSVKNIEGISESDIEAVNTIISENVQFEEEEAEESSGAAENLQEEEEEYFCPECGGKITLDMTHCPNCGVELVFEEN
;
A
#
# COMPACT_ATOMS: atom_id res chain seq x y z
N MET A 1 -51.88 -8.35 2.00
CA MET A 1 -50.71 -7.46 2.10
C MET A 1 -50.95 -6.31 1.13
N SER A 2 -50.64 -5.08 1.54
CA SER A 2 -50.87 -3.91 0.69
C SER A 2 -49.88 -3.89 -0.51
N GLU A 3 -50.24 -3.21 -1.59
CA GLU A 3 -49.38 -3.03 -2.75
C GLU A 3 -48.04 -2.36 -2.37
N MET A 4 -48.08 -1.45 -1.39
CA MET A 4 -46.90 -0.74 -0.88
C MET A 4 -45.92 -1.69 -0.17
N ALA A 5 -46.41 -2.55 0.75
CA ALA A 5 -45.57 -3.51 1.45
C ALA A 5 -44.90 -4.51 0.48
N ASN A 6 -45.62 -4.89 -0.59
CA ASN A 6 -45.04 -5.75 -1.62
C ASN A 6 -43.97 -5.03 -2.44
N ALA A 7 -44.19 -3.75 -2.82
CA ALA A 7 -43.23 -2.96 -3.54
C ALA A 7 -41.94 -2.70 -2.70
N ILE A 8 -42.09 -2.47 -1.39
CA ILE A 8 -40.94 -2.32 -0.49
C ILE A 8 -40.11 -3.62 -0.44
N ARG A 9 -40.77 -4.79 -0.29
CA ARG A 9 -40.03 -6.07 -0.32
C ARG A 9 -39.33 -6.32 -1.62
N GLU A 10 -39.96 -6.02 -2.74
CA GLU A 10 -39.35 -6.13 -4.06
C GLU A 10 -38.09 -5.25 -4.18
N LEU A 11 -38.12 -4.01 -3.64
CA LEU A 11 -36.93 -3.14 -3.61
C LEU A 11 -35.83 -3.69 -2.71
N VAL A 12 -36.18 -4.24 -1.54
CA VAL A 12 -35.22 -4.88 -0.63
C VAL A 12 -34.57 -6.11 -1.30
N GLU A 13 -35.37 -7.00 -1.88
CA GLU A 13 -34.89 -8.26 -2.48
C GLU A 13 -34.10 -8.03 -3.78
N THR A 14 -34.58 -7.14 -4.66
CA THR A 14 -33.96 -6.96 -5.99
C THR A 14 -32.79 -6.00 -6.00
N LYS A 15 -32.82 -4.96 -5.15
CA LYS A 15 -31.80 -3.90 -5.10
C LYS A 15 -30.92 -3.94 -3.86
N GLY A 16 -31.19 -4.83 -2.91
CA GLY A 16 -30.41 -4.98 -1.67
C GLY A 16 -30.44 -3.74 -0.77
N ILE A 17 -31.49 -2.90 -0.87
CA ILE A 17 -31.65 -1.70 -0.04
C ILE A 17 -32.26 -2.12 1.28
N SER A 18 -31.71 -1.66 2.41
CA SER A 18 -32.29 -1.97 3.72
C SER A 18 -33.70 -1.37 3.87
N GLU A 19 -34.59 -2.04 4.62
CA GLU A 19 -35.96 -1.58 4.87
C GLU A 19 -35.99 -0.18 5.50
N ASP A 20 -35.07 0.11 6.43
CA ASP A 20 -34.93 1.43 7.03
C ASP A 20 -34.57 2.51 6.03
N SER A 21 -33.69 2.20 5.08
CA SER A 21 -33.32 3.14 4.00
C SER A 21 -34.47 3.41 3.04
N VAL A 22 -35.30 2.39 2.77
CA VAL A 22 -36.55 2.57 1.97
C VAL A 22 -37.53 3.45 2.73
N ARG A 23 -37.74 3.22 4.03
CA ARG A 23 -38.57 4.02 4.90
C ARG A 23 -38.13 5.48 4.89
N GLN A 24 -36.88 5.74 5.13
CA GLN A 24 -36.31 7.11 5.13
C GLN A 24 -36.45 7.80 3.77
N THR A 25 -36.27 7.05 2.70
CA THR A 25 -36.44 7.58 1.33
C THR A 25 -37.87 7.99 1.05
N ILE A 26 -38.86 7.19 1.46
CA ILE A 26 -40.28 7.51 1.32
C ILE A 26 -40.64 8.73 2.19
N GLU A 27 -40.16 8.77 3.44
CA GLU A 27 -40.34 9.90 4.35
C GLU A 27 -39.81 11.21 3.72
N ASN A 28 -38.58 11.21 3.21
CA ASN A 28 -37.96 12.36 2.56
C ASN A 28 -38.72 12.78 1.29
N ALA A 29 -39.24 11.83 0.54
CA ALA A 29 -40.06 12.12 -0.65
C ALA A 29 -41.38 12.81 -0.29
N ILE A 30 -42.03 12.35 0.75
CA ILE A 30 -43.29 12.95 1.25
C ILE A 30 -43.02 14.35 1.82
N LYS A 31 -41.96 14.53 2.63
CA LYS A 31 -41.50 15.82 3.12
C LYS A 31 -41.17 16.80 1.99
N ALA A 32 -40.53 16.33 0.90
CA ALA A 32 -40.25 17.16 -0.27
C ALA A 32 -41.56 17.60 -1.00
N ALA A 33 -42.55 16.68 -1.10
CA ALA A 33 -43.85 17.02 -1.66
C ALA A 33 -44.59 18.01 -0.77
N TYR A 34 -44.60 17.78 0.54
CA TYR A 34 -45.21 18.66 1.53
C TYR A 34 -44.60 20.07 1.47
N LYS A 35 -43.26 20.17 1.46
CA LYS A 35 -42.56 21.45 1.32
C LYS A 35 -42.96 22.23 0.04
N ARG A 36 -43.21 21.50 -1.02
CA ARG A 36 -43.63 22.14 -2.29
C ARG A 36 -45.06 22.67 -2.20
N SER A 37 -45.96 22.01 -1.43
CA SER A 37 -47.37 22.44 -1.26
C SER A 37 -47.52 23.53 -0.21
N TYR A 38 -46.79 23.46 0.92
CA TYR A 38 -47.00 24.30 2.09
C TYR A 38 -45.83 25.24 2.41
N GLY A 39 -44.73 25.22 1.64
CA GLY A 39 -43.60 26.12 1.79
C GLY A 39 -42.51 25.67 2.76
N THR A 40 -42.87 24.93 3.80
CA THR A 40 -41.94 24.35 4.81
C THR A 40 -42.12 22.85 4.92
N ALA A 41 -41.09 22.15 5.45
CA ALA A 41 -41.19 20.73 5.81
C ALA A 41 -40.97 20.47 7.28
N ASP A 42 -40.65 21.50 8.08
CA ASP A 42 -40.23 21.37 9.48
C ASP A 42 -41.33 20.82 10.38
N ASN A 43 -42.57 21.11 10.03
CA ASN A 43 -43.77 20.67 10.73
C ASN A 43 -44.42 19.41 10.11
N CYS A 44 -43.79 18.78 9.12
CA CYS A 44 -44.27 17.56 8.47
C CYS A 44 -43.86 16.30 9.24
N ILE A 45 -44.81 15.56 9.75
CA ILE A 45 -44.60 14.28 10.44
C ILE A 45 -45.14 13.16 9.56
N VAL A 46 -44.29 12.15 9.32
CA VAL A 46 -44.63 10.97 8.53
C VAL A 46 -44.57 9.76 9.45
N LYS A 47 -45.68 9.05 9.57
CA LYS A 47 -45.77 7.82 10.37
C LYS A 47 -46.14 6.64 9.47
N PHE A 48 -45.42 5.54 9.63
CA PHE A 48 -45.71 4.30 8.92
C PHE A 48 -46.53 3.37 9.79
N ALA A 49 -47.41 2.59 9.18
CA ALA A 49 -48.05 1.47 9.86
C ALA A 49 -47.01 0.41 10.23
N ASP A 50 -47.20 -0.36 11.30
CA ASP A 50 -46.26 -1.37 11.81
C ASP A 50 -45.91 -2.45 10.77
N ASP A 51 -46.86 -2.75 9.87
CA ASP A 51 -46.70 -3.71 8.77
C ASP A 51 -46.25 -3.07 7.45
N MET A 52 -45.91 -1.80 7.47
CA MET A 52 -45.53 -0.99 6.27
C MET A 52 -46.61 -0.96 5.19
N SER A 53 -47.86 -1.25 5.56
CA SER A 53 -48.99 -1.30 4.63
C SER A 53 -49.45 0.08 4.18
N ASP A 54 -49.28 1.11 5.03
CA ASP A 54 -49.75 2.45 4.81
C ASP A 54 -48.83 3.51 5.41
N VAL A 55 -48.95 4.76 4.91
CA VAL A 55 -48.24 5.94 5.40
C VAL A 55 -49.21 7.04 5.73
N PHE A 56 -49.08 7.55 6.96
CA PHE A 56 -49.85 8.64 7.47
C PHE A 56 -49.03 9.91 7.52
N VAL A 57 -49.59 11.01 7.02
CA VAL A 57 -48.90 12.30 6.99
C VAL A 57 -49.67 13.27 7.89
N TYR A 58 -48.95 13.97 8.77
CA TYR A 58 -49.49 14.95 9.67
C TYR A 58 -48.77 16.26 9.52
N SER A 59 -49.54 17.37 9.66
CA SER A 59 -48.97 18.70 9.85
C SER A 59 -49.02 19.03 11.33
N ARG A 60 -47.89 19.28 11.96
CA ARG A 60 -47.81 19.77 13.31
C ARG A 60 -48.02 21.27 13.29
N LYS A 61 -49.06 21.75 14.01
CA LYS A 61 -49.38 23.17 14.11
C LYS A 61 -49.50 23.58 15.56
N THR A 62 -49.09 24.83 15.83
CA THR A 62 -49.23 25.45 17.14
C THR A 62 -50.61 26.14 17.21
N ILE A 63 -51.34 25.96 18.30
CA ILE A 63 -52.65 26.57 18.52
C ILE A 63 -52.45 28.01 18.99
N VAL A 64 -53.11 28.98 18.28
CA VAL A 64 -53.00 30.40 18.56
C VAL A 64 -54.38 31.07 18.56
N ASP A 65 -54.48 32.24 19.19
CA ASP A 65 -55.73 33.04 19.16
C ASP A 65 -55.93 33.79 17.84
N GLY A 66 -54.89 33.94 17.01
CA GLY A 66 -54.92 34.57 15.70
C GLY A 66 -53.80 34.06 14.82
N VAL A 67 -54.13 33.48 13.65
CA VAL A 67 -53.18 32.82 12.73
C VAL A 67 -52.45 33.85 11.91
N TYR A 68 -51.11 33.89 11.99
CA TYR A 68 -50.21 34.66 11.13
C TYR A 68 -49.65 33.80 9.98
N ASP A 69 -49.29 32.57 10.27
CA ASP A 69 -48.82 31.60 9.31
C ASP A 69 -49.72 30.35 9.27
N PRO A 70 -50.64 30.27 8.30
CA PRO A 70 -51.55 29.14 8.17
C PRO A 70 -50.86 27.78 7.98
N SER A 71 -49.58 27.78 7.63
CA SER A 71 -48.80 26.54 7.43
C SER A 71 -48.33 25.94 8.77
N GLN A 72 -48.11 26.78 9.80
CA GLN A 72 -47.55 26.38 11.10
C GLN A 72 -48.50 26.60 12.28
N GLU A 73 -49.56 27.42 12.10
CA GLU A 73 -50.47 27.81 13.15
C GLU A 73 -51.91 27.41 12.79
N ILE A 74 -52.73 27.26 13.81
CA ILE A 74 -54.17 26.96 13.73
C ILE A 74 -54.94 27.71 14.81
N GLU A 75 -56.14 28.16 14.51
CA GLU A 75 -57.03 28.77 15.50
C GLU A 75 -57.58 27.74 16.48
N LEU A 76 -57.76 28.16 17.72
CA LEU A 76 -58.31 27.30 18.79
C LEU A 76 -59.64 26.67 18.40
N GLU A 77 -60.53 27.42 17.69
CA GLU A 77 -61.85 26.90 17.28
C GLU A 77 -61.73 25.74 16.30
N GLU A 78 -60.79 25.80 15.34
CA GLU A 78 -60.49 24.70 14.40
C GLU A 78 -59.76 23.53 15.10
N ALA A 79 -58.88 23.82 16.06
CA ALA A 79 -58.13 22.80 16.79
C ALA A 79 -59.05 21.93 17.68
N LEU A 80 -60.08 22.52 18.24
CA LEU A 80 -61.09 21.79 19.05
C LEU A 80 -61.88 20.75 18.24
N GLU A 81 -61.96 20.86 16.91
CA GLU A 81 -62.58 19.83 16.06
C GLU A 81 -61.73 18.52 16.03
N TYR A 82 -60.43 18.64 16.23
CA TYR A 82 -59.52 17.50 16.23
C TYR A 82 -59.20 16.95 17.62
N SER A 83 -59.14 17.84 18.63
CA SER A 83 -58.90 17.46 20.02
C SER A 83 -59.72 18.38 20.97
N PRO A 84 -60.68 17.81 21.75
CA PRO A 84 -61.54 18.60 22.64
C PRO A 84 -60.82 19.22 23.84
N ASP A 85 -59.62 18.72 24.20
CA ASP A 85 -58.91 19.11 25.42
C ASP A 85 -57.69 19.98 25.15
N CYS A 86 -57.61 20.67 23.97
CA CYS A 86 -56.45 21.48 23.58
C CYS A 86 -56.57 22.94 24.08
N GLU A 87 -55.42 23.55 24.41
CA GLU A 87 -55.28 24.93 24.86
C GLU A 87 -54.40 25.75 23.91
N VAL A 88 -54.51 27.09 23.98
CA VAL A 88 -53.61 27.98 23.22
C VAL A 88 -52.17 27.80 23.66
N GLY A 89 -51.28 27.54 22.68
CA GLY A 89 -49.88 27.25 22.89
C GLY A 89 -49.52 25.75 22.75
N ASP A 90 -50.55 24.87 22.70
CA ASP A 90 -50.29 23.44 22.45
C ASP A 90 -49.95 23.15 20.98
N GLU A 91 -49.25 22.04 20.75
CA GLU A 91 -49.01 21.51 19.41
C GLU A 91 -50.00 20.39 19.08
N ILE A 92 -50.58 20.45 17.89
CA ILE A 92 -51.52 19.44 17.41
C ILE A 92 -51.08 18.84 16.09
N ASP A 93 -51.13 17.50 15.95
CA ASP A 93 -50.84 16.78 14.73
C ASP A 93 -52.10 16.62 13.86
N ILE A 94 -52.27 17.42 12.82
CA ILE A 94 -53.44 17.41 11.93
C ILE A 94 -53.21 16.43 10.79
N PRO A 95 -54.09 15.42 10.57
CA PRO A 95 -53.93 14.49 9.47
C PRO A 95 -54.12 15.16 8.10
N ILE A 96 -53.22 14.89 7.19
CA ILE A 96 -53.29 15.38 5.79
C ILE A 96 -53.46 14.18 4.87
N ASP A 97 -54.44 14.23 3.98
CA ASP A 97 -54.57 13.25 2.91
C ASP A 97 -53.52 13.56 1.80
N PRO A 98 -52.54 12.66 1.53
CA PRO A 98 -51.57 12.87 0.47
C PRO A 98 -52.19 13.06 -0.92
N LYS A 99 -53.44 12.69 -1.12
CA LYS A 99 -54.18 12.90 -2.37
C LYS A 99 -54.51 14.37 -2.63
N THR A 100 -54.45 15.22 -1.60
CA THR A 100 -54.70 16.66 -1.73
C THR A 100 -53.49 17.44 -2.26
N PHE A 101 -52.32 16.81 -2.35
CA PHE A 101 -51.10 17.44 -2.86
C PHE A 101 -51.25 17.81 -4.35
N ASP A 102 -50.74 18.98 -4.71
CA ASP A 102 -50.67 19.41 -6.09
C ASP A 102 -49.87 18.43 -6.95
N ARG A 103 -50.24 18.32 -8.23
CA ARG A 103 -49.55 17.50 -9.19
C ARG A 103 -48.05 17.77 -9.25
N THR A 104 -47.62 19.04 -9.11
CA THR A 104 -46.23 19.46 -9.05
C THR A 104 -45.53 18.99 -7.82
N ALA A 105 -46.17 19.04 -6.66
CA ALA A 105 -45.62 18.51 -5.38
C ALA A 105 -45.44 17.00 -5.44
N VAL A 106 -46.42 16.26 -5.93
CA VAL A 106 -46.33 14.79 -6.14
C VAL A 106 -45.16 14.45 -7.11
N SER A 107 -45.01 15.23 -8.18
CA SER A 107 -43.89 15.05 -9.12
C SER A 107 -42.54 15.30 -8.46
N THR A 108 -42.40 16.31 -7.61
CA THR A 108 -41.19 16.61 -6.82
C THR A 108 -40.87 15.46 -5.86
N GLY A 109 -41.85 15.00 -5.08
CA GLY A 109 -41.65 13.86 -4.19
C GLY A 109 -41.22 12.59 -4.92
N LYS A 110 -41.86 12.28 -6.03
CA LYS A 110 -41.49 11.15 -6.88
C LYS A 110 -40.07 11.26 -7.43
N GLN A 111 -39.63 12.45 -7.84
CA GLN A 111 -38.27 12.70 -8.33
C GLN A 111 -37.25 12.53 -7.19
N THR A 112 -37.53 13.06 -5.99
CA THR A 112 -36.68 12.90 -4.81
C THR A 112 -36.53 11.41 -4.44
N ALA A 113 -37.64 10.66 -4.42
CA ALA A 113 -37.59 9.21 -4.17
C ALA A 113 -36.75 8.47 -5.21
N HIS A 114 -36.95 8.77 -6.48
CA HIS A 114 -36.17 8.15 -7.57
C HIS A 114 -34.68 8.44 -7.45
N GLN A 115 -34.30 9.68 -7.12
CA GLN A 115 -32.91 10.06 -6.91
C GLN A 115 -32.32 9.32 -5.72
N ALA A 116 -32.98 9.33 -4.56
CA ALA A 116 -32.50 8.64 -3.35
C ALA A 116 -32.36 7.12 -3.54
N PHE A 117 -33.33 6.47 -4.17
CA PHE A 117 -33.21 5.04 -4.50
C PHE A 117 -32.05 4.74 -5.46
N SER A 118 -31.82 5.62 -6.44
CA SER A 118 -30.68 5.49 -7.36
C SER A 118 -29.35 5.63 -6.61
N GLU A 119 -29.24 6.60 -5.69
CA GLU A 119 -28.02 6.82 -4.89
C GLU A 119 -27.78 5.65 -3.93
N ASN A 120 -28.82 5.21 -3.18
CA ASN A 120 -28.70 4.05 -2.30
C ASN A 120 -28.29 2.77 -3.05
N SER A 121 -28.83 2.55 -4.24
CA SER A 121 -28.44 1.41 -5.10
C SER A 121 -26.98 1.50 -5.54
N LYS A 122 -26.49 2.72 -5.89
CA LYS A 122 -25.09 2.95 -6.23
C LYS A 122 -24.17 2.69 -5.05
N ASP A 123 -24.56 3.15 -3.86
CA ASP A 123 -23.76 2.96 -2.64
C ASP A 123 -23.66 1.49 -2.23
N ASN A 124 -24.77 0.76 -2.33
CA ASN A 124 -24.76 -0.69 -2.08
C ASN A 124 -23.85 -1.44 -3.05
N LEU A 125 -23.97 -1.16 -4.35
CA LEU A 125 -23.09 -1.75 -5.36
C LEU A 125 -21.63 -1.34 -5.15
N TYR A 126 -21.37 -0.07 -4.79
CA TYR A 126 -20.01 0.39 -4.49
C TYR A 126 -19.42 -0.41 -3.32
N ASN A 127 -20.17 -0.60 -2.24
CA ASN A 127 -19.73 -1.36 -1.08
C ASN A 127 -19.51 -2.85 -1.43
N GLU A 128 -20.38 -3.44 -2.25
CA GLU A 128 -20.23 -4.85 -2.73
C GLU A 128 -18.92 -5.05 -3.50
N TYR A 129 -18.49 -4.06 -4.29
CA TYR A 129 -17.29 -4.20 -5.13
C TYR A 129 -16.02 -3.59 -4.54
N LYS A 130 -16.12 -2.75 -3.51
CA LYS A 130 -14.96 -2.11 -2.86
C LYS A 130 -13.94 -3.12 -2.37
N ASP A 131 -14.41 -4.20 -1.74
CA ASP A 131 -13.54 -5.27 -1.20
C ASP A 131 -13.04 -6.23 -2.29
N LYS A 132 -13.56 -6.10 -3.52
CA LYS A 132 -13.14 -6.89 -4.69
C LYS A 132 -12.08 -6.19 -5.56
N VAL A 133 -11.67 -4.97 -5.20
CA VAL A 133 -10.56 -4.29 -5.89
C VAL A 133 -9.28 -5.11 -5.71
N GLY A 134 -8.54 -5.33 -6.79
CA GLY A 134 -7.39 -6.23 -6.80
C GLY A 134 -7.72 -7.71 -6.98
N GLN A 135 -9.00 -8.07 -7.15
CA GLN A 135 -9.44 -9.43 -7.47
C GLN A 135 -9.77 -9.58 -8.96
N ILE A 136 -9.79 -10.81 -9.41
CA ILE A 136 -10.19 -11.16 -10.77
C ILE A 136 -11.71 -11.21 -10.87
N ILE A 137 -12.24 -10.62 -11.94
CA ILE A 137 -13.64 -10.74 -12.34
C ILE A 137 -13.74 -11.28 -13.77
N ILE A 138 -14.79 -12.01 -14.02
CA ILE A 138 -15.13 -12.54 -15.36
C ILE A 138 -16.34 -11.79 -15.88
N GLY A 139 -16.24 -11.31 -17.10
CA GLY A 139 -17.34 -10.66 -17.81
C GLY A 139 -17.34 -11.00 -19.29
N TYR A 140 -18.24 -10.37 -20.03
CA TYR A 140 -18.41 -10.60 -21.45
C TYR A 140 -18.23 -9.32 -22.23
N TYR A 141 -17.53 -9.40 -23.38
CA TYR A 141 -17.37 -8.26 -24.28
C TYR A 141 -18.73 -7.72 -24.71
N GLN A 142 -18.95 -6.44 -24.54
CA GLN A 142 -20.18 -5.76 -24.92
C GLN A 142 -19.99 -4.90 -26.16
N ARG A 143 -19.07 -3.94 -26.10
CA ARG A 143 -18.75 -3.00 -27.15
C ARG A 143 -17.39 -2.35 -26.97
N GLU A 144 -16.89 -1.76 -28.05
CA GLU A 144 -15.77 -0.83 -28.01
C GLU A 144 -16.27 0.56 -28.35
N HIS A 145 -15.78 1.56 -27.61
CA HIS A 145 -16.06 2.98 -27.88
C HIS A 145 -14.86 3.85 -27.48
N ASN A 146 -14.38 4.67 -28.42
CA ASN A 146 -13.22 5.55 -28.24
C ASN A 146 -11.96 4.81 -27.72
N GLY A 147 -11.69 3.59 -28.20
CA GLY A 147 -10.57 2.77 -27.77
C GLY A 147 -10.73 2.15 -26.36
N ASN A 148 -11.86 2.35 -25.70
CA ASN A 148 -12.18 1.70 -24.43
C ASN A 148 -13.09 0.50 -24.70
N ILE A 149 -12.80 -0.63 -24.04
CA ILE A 149 -13.61 -1.84 -24.11
C ILE A 149 -14.57 -1.85 -22.93
N TYR A 150 -15.84 -2.06 -23.24
CA TYR A 150 -16.89 -2.19 -22.25
C TYR A 150 -17.25 -3.66 -22.07
N VAL A 151 -17.31 -4.08 -20.81
CA VAL A 151 -17.51 -5.47 -20.40
C VAL A 151 -18.77 -5.57 -19.57
N ASP A 152 -19.65 -6.46 -19.92
CA ASP A 152 -20.83 -6.79 -19.13
C ASP A 152 -20.45 -7.72 -17.98
N LEU A 153 -20.69 -7.28 -16.76
CA LEU A 153 -20.43 -8.01 -15.52
C LEU A 153 -21.75 -8.44 -14.84
N GLY A 154 -22.88 -8.31 -15.52
CA GLY A 154 -24.22 -8.63 -15.05
C GLY A 154 -24.87 -7.49 -14.28
N LYS A 155 -24.44 -7.22 -13.05
CA LYS A 155 -25.00 -6.14 -12.21
C LYS A 155 -24.45 -4.74 -12.55
N VAL A 156 -23.22 -4.69 -13.07
CA VAL A 156 -22.48 -3.45 -13.33
C VAL A 156 -21.74 -3.53 -14.66
N GLU A 157 -21.42 -2.39 -15.24
CA GLU A 157 -20.59 -2.30 -16.44
C GLU A 157 -19.12 -2.16 -16.04
N GLY A 158 -18.23 -2.94 -16.65
CA GLY A 158 -16.79 -2.77 -16.58
C GLY A 158 -16.30 -1.93 -17.76
N VAL A 159 -15.29 -1.09 -17.54
CA VAL A 159 -14.57 -0.39 -18.59
C VAL A 159 -13.10 -0.75 -18.52
N MET A 160 -12.51 -1.12 -19.66
CA MET A 160 -11.08 -1.37 -19.80
C MET A 160 -10.50 -0.33 -20.77
N PRO A 161 -9.92 0.76 -20.24
CA PRO A 161 -9.26 1.78 -21.04
C PRO A 161 -8.09 1.23 -21.85
N ALA A 162 -7.77 1.87 -22.98
CA ALA A 162 -6.70 1.44 -23.89
C ALA A 162 -5.36 1.15 -23.18
N LYS A 163 -4.99 1.95 -22.16
CA LYS A 163 -3.78 1.76 -21.36
C LYS A 163 -3.77 0.49 -20.50
N PHE A 164 -4.94 -0.09 -20.22
CA PHE A 164 -5.12 -1.29 -19.42
C PHE A 164 -5.41 -2.53 -20.25
N GLN A 165 -5.43 -2.39 -21.57
CA GLN A 165 -5.57 -3.50 -22.50
C GLN A 165 -4.20 -4.16 -22.76
N SER A 166 -4.22 -5.45 -23.08
CA SER A 166 -3.03 -6.14 -23.57
C SER A 166 -2.92 -5.92 -25.09
N PRO A 167 -1.76 -5.46 -25.58
CA PRO A 167 -1.63 -5.03 -26.98
C PRO A 167 -1.72 -6.15 -28.02
N ARG A 168 -1.68 -7.41 -27.60
CA ARG A 168 -1.75 -8.59 -28.48
C ARG A 168 -3.10 -9.30 -28.43
N GLU A 169 -3.92 -8.99 -27.44
CA GLU A 169 -5.22 -9.59 -27.27
C GLU A 169 -6.25 -8.90 -28.18
N VAL A 170 -7.12 -9.71 -28.75
CA VAL A 170 -8.23 -9.23 -29.59
C VAL A 170 -9.53 -9.37 -28.81
N TYR A 171 -10.22 -8.25 -28.64
CA TYR A 171 -11.47 -8.15 -27.90
C TYR A 171 -12.62 -7.98 -28.88
N ASP A 172 -13.34 -9.05 -29.15
CA ASP A 172 -14.47 -9.04 -30.06
C ASP A 172 -15.58 -10.02 -29.63
N LYS A 173 -16.62 -10.16 -30.42
CA LYS A 173 -17.74 -11.05 -30.14
C LYS A 173 -17.40 -12.54 -30.26
N SER A 174 -16.29 -12.89 -30.90
CA SER A 174 -15.84 -14.28 -31.03
C SER A 174 -15.10 -14.76 -29.79
N ASN A 175 -14.35 -13.83 -29.15
CA ASN A 175 -13.70 -14.03 -27.83
C ASN A 175 -14.37 -13.13 -26.79
N ASN A 176 -15.61 -13.44 -26.46
CA ASN A 176 -16.46 -12.58 -25.65
C ASN A 176 -16.26 -12.72 -24.15
N ARG A 177 -15.60 -13.80 -23.66
CA ARG A 177 -15.32 -13.99 -22.23
C ARG A 177 -14.00 -13.33 -21.86
N ILE A 178 -14.06 -12.35 -20.98
CA ILE A 178 -12.90 -11.57 -20.53
C ILE A 178 -12.72 -11.80 -19.02
N LYS A 179 -11.55 -12.32 -18.63
CA LYS A 179 -11.10 -12.40 -17.25
C LYS A 179 -10.15 -11.22 -17.00
N ALA A 180 -10.50 -10.30 -16.11
CA ALA A 180 -9.74 -9.09 -15.88
C ALA A 180 -9.59 -8.77 -14.39
N LEU A 181 -8.57 -7.99 -14.04
CA LEU A 181 -8.36 -7.47 -12.70
C LEU A 181 -9.21 -6.21 -12.49
N ILE A 182 -9.88 -6.11 -11.35
CA ILE A 182 -10.54 -4.86 -10.93
C ILE A 182 -9.45 -3.93 -10.37
N VAL A 183 -9.23 -2.81 -11.04
CA VAL A 183 -8.21 -1.82 -10.64
C VAL A 183 -8.83 -0.72 -9.77
N ASP A 184 -10.03 -0.27 -10.14
CA ASP A 184 -10.69 0.87 -9.50
C ASP A 184 -12.19 0.81 -9.69
N ILE A 185 -12.94 1.59 -8.90
CA ILE A 185 -14.39 1.72 -8.97
C ILE A 185 -14.76 3.18 -9.12
N LYS A 186 -15.51 3.52 -10.16
CA LYS A 186 -15.96 4.88 -10.42
C LYS A 186 -17.46 5.00 -10.26
N LYS A 187 -17.91 5.99 -9.48
CA LYS A 187 -19.31 6.41 -9.43
C LYS A 187 -19.59 7.31 -10.63
N THR A 188 -20.56 6.93 -11.46
CA THR A 188 -21.01 7.69 -12.61
C THR A 188 -22.44 8.20 -12.40
N SER A 189 -22.92 9.10 -13.26
CA SER A 189 -24.32 9.55 -13.22
C SER A 189 -25.31 8.38 -13.37
N SER A 190 -24.98 7.42 -14.22
CA SER A 190 -25.84 6.26 -14.52
C SER A 190 -25.70 5.07 -13.55
N GLY A 191 -24.67 5.04 -12.70
CA GLY A 191 -24.41 3.90 -11.80
C GLY A 191 -22.98 3.85 -11.32
N ILE A 192 -22.49 2.66 -11.02
CA ILE A 192 -21.06 2.39 -10.82
C ILE A 192 -20.45 1.73 -12.06
N GLN A 193 -19.19 2.00 -12.29
CA GLN A 193 -18.40 1.44 -13.37
C GLN A 193 -17.09 0.92 -12.81
N LEU A 194 -16.78 -0.36 -13.05
CA LEU A 194 -15.53 -0.97 -12.65
C LEU A 194 -14.46 -0.70 -13.69
N VAL A 195 -13.29 -0.22 -13.26
CA VAL A 195 -12.12 -0.09 -14.13
C VAL A 195 -11.38 -1.42 -14.13
N LEU A 196 -11.28 -2.01 -15.31
CA LEU A 196 -10.68 -3.32 -15.52
C LEU A 196 -9.30 -3.20 -16.15
N SER A 197 -8.41 -4.13 -15.85
CA SER A 197 -7.08 -4.23 -16.46
C SER A 197 -6.75 -5.67 -16.85
N ARG A 198 -6.16 -5.81 -18.06
CA ARG A 198 -5.48 -7.02 -18.50
C ARG A 198 -3.97 -6.83 -18.67
N SER A 199 -3.48 -5.59 -18.54
CA SER A 199 -2.05 -5.27 -18.62
C SER A 199 -1.34 -5.26 -17.26
N ASP A 200 -2.06 -5.25 -16.14
CA ASP A 200 -1.51 -5.18 -14.79
C ASP A 200 -0.72 -6.45 -14.42
N PRO A 201 0.48 -6.36 -13.83
CA PRO A 201 1.23 -7.51 -13.31
C PRO A 201 0.46 -8.33 -12.26
N LYS A 202 -0.38 -7.69 -11.43
CA LYS A 202 -1.21 -8.35 -10.43
C LYS A 202 -2.23 -9.32 -11.04
N LEU A 203 -2.62 -9.12 -12.32
CA LEU A 203 -3.47 -10.08 -12.99
C LEU A 203 -2.78 -11.45 -13.11
N VAL A 204 -1.49 -11.46 -13.49
CA VAL A 204 -0.71 -12.70 -13.63
C VAL A 204 -0.53 -13.36 -12.26
N GLU A 205 -0.20 -12.57 -11.23
CA GLU A 205 -0.10 -13.03 -9.85
C GLU A 205 -1.37 -13.75 -9.40
N LYS A 206 -2.52 -13.10 -9.58
CA LYS A 206 -3.83 -13.66 -9.19
C LYS A 206 -4.25 -14.89 -10.03
N ILE A 207 -3.87 -14.97 -11.31
CA ILE A 207 -4.12 -16.17 -12.12
C ILE A 207 -3.26 -17.34 -11.61
N ILE A 208 -1.98 -17.10 -11.31
CA ILE A 208 -1.08 -18.13 -10.77
C ILE A 208 -1.59 -18.60 -9.40
N GLU A 209 -2.02 -17.68 -8.52
CA GLU A 209 -2.60 -17.99 -7.21
C GLU A 209 -3.82 -18.92 -7.30
N LEU A 210 -4.65 -18.75 -8.34
CA LEU A 210 -5.82 -19.61 -8.58
C LEU A 210 -5.42 -21.01 -9.10
N ASP A 211 -4.37 -21.10 -9.92
CA ASP A 211 -3.97 -22.35 -10.58
C ASP A 211 -2.96 -23.17 -9.77
N VAL A 212 -2.31 -22.57 -8.75
CA VAL A 212 -1.25 -23.17 -7.92
C VAL A 212 -1.70 -23.23 -6.44
N PRO A 213 -2.18 -24.37 -5.96
CA PRO A 213 -2.66 -24.53 -4.58
C PRO A 213 -1.58 -24.21 -3.52
N GLU A 214 -0.31 -24.49 -3.82
CA GLU A 214 0.84 -24.26 -2.94
C GLU A 214 1.07 -22.75 -2.69
N ILE A 215 0.57 -21.88 -3.55
CA ILE A 215 0.54 -20.41 -3.31
C ILE A 215 -0.67 -20.06 -2.44
N GLY A 216 -1.82 -20.67 -2.70
CA GLY A 216 -3.04 -20.45 -1.92
C GLY A 216 -2.91 -20.86 -0.45
N ASP A 217 -2.14 -21.90 -0.14
CA ASP A 217 -1.87 -22.35 1.23
C ASP A 217 -0.65 -21.68 1.89
N GLY A 218 0.03 -20.77 1.16
CA GLY A 218 1.18 -20.03 1.65
C GLY A 218 2.49 -20.83 1.72
N THR A 219 2.55 -22.05 1.19
CA THR A 219 3.78 -22.85 1.10
C THR A 219 4.79 -22.24 0.13
N VAL A 220 4.30 -21.73 -0.99
CA VAL A 220 5.07 -20.98 -2.00
C VAL A 220 4.61 -19.54 -2.00
N GLY A 221 5.54 -18.59 -2.05
CA GLY A 221 5.26 -17.17 -2.17
C GLY A 221 5.72 -16.59 -3.50
N ILE A 222 5.02 -15.58 -3.99
CA ILE A 222 5.47 -14.75 -5.11
C ILE A 222 6.20 -13.54 -4.54
N HIS A 223 7.49 -13.43 -4.83
CA HIS A 223 8.31 -12.30 -4.38
C HIS A 223 8.01 -11.05 -5.21
N LYS A 224 8.07 -11.17 -6.55
CA LYS A 224 7.83 -10.06 -7.47
C LYS A 224 7.43 -10.54 -8.85
N VAL A 225 6.54 -9.78 -9.50
CA VAL A 225 6.12 -9.99 -10.89
C VAL A 225 6.48 -8.77 -11.71
N VAL A 226 7.19 -8.96 -12.81
CA VAL A 226 7.52 -7.90 -13.78
C VAL A 226 7.01 -8.32 -15.15
N ARG A 227 6.23 -7.45 -15.77
CA ARG A 227 5.45 -7.77 -16.97
C ARG A 227 5.65 -6.74 -18.09
N GLU A 228 5.76 -7.22 -19.30
CA GLU A 228 5.47 -6.52 -20.54
C GLU A 228 4.25 -7.20 -21.17
N ALA A 229 3.08 -6.63 -20.90
CA ALA A 229 1.79 -7.23 -21.24
C ALA A 229 1.71 -7.67 -22.72
N GLY A 230 1.20 -8.88 -22.96
CA GLY A 230 1.10 -9.50 -24.28
C GLY A 230 2.42 -10.03 -24.84
N TYR A 231 3.56 -9.82 -24.17
CA TYR A 231 4.85 -10.28 -24.67
C TYR A 231 5.53 -11.27 -23.72
N ARG A 232 5.92 -10.81 -22.54
CA ARG A 232 6.67 -11.63 -21.58
C ARG A 232 6.50 -11.14 -20.15
N THR A 233 6.40 -12.10 -19.25
CA THR A 233 6.36 -11.86 -17.79
C THR A 233 7.43 -12.70 -17.10
N LYS A 234 8.12 -12.11 -16.11
CA LYS A 234 9.00 -12.82 -15.18
C LYS A 234 8.38 -12.82 -13.79
N VAL A 235 8.38 -13.98 -13.16
CA VAL A 235 7.79 -14.22 -11.84
C VAL A 235 8.86 -14.83 -10.94
N ALA A 236 9.28 -14.09 -9.92
CA ALA A 236 10.19 -14.59 -8.90
C ALA A 236 9.38 -15.22 -7.77
N VAL A 237 9.66 -16.48 -7.46
CA VAL A 237 8.96 -17.26 -6.44
C VAL A 237 9.95 -17.82 -5.40
N TYR A 238 9.47 -17.99 -4.17
CA TYR A 238 10.24 -18.58 -3.07
C TYR A 238 9.38 -19.60 -2.33
N SER A 239 10.01 -20.47 -1.56
CA SER A 239 9.32 -21.43 -0.73
C SER A 239 9.57 -21.17 0.75
N ASN A 240 8.52 -21.23 1.56
CA ASN A 240 8.58 -21.18 3.01
C ASN A 240 8.95 -22.54 3.63
N LYS A 241 9.01 -23.62 2.80
CA LYS A 241 9.40 -24.96 3.22
C LYS A 241 10.60 -25.44 2.40
N LEU A 242 11.60 -25.98 3.06
CA LEU A 242 12.85 -26.44 2.43
C LEU A 242 12.69 -27.61 1.47
N ASP A 243 11.67 -28.42 1.65
CA ASP A 243 11.37 -29.63 0.89
C ASP A 243 10.50 -29.37 -0.37
N VAL A 244 10.06 -28.14 -0.60
CA VAL A 244 9.20 -27.76 -1.73
C VAL A 244 9.96 -26.89 -2.72
N ASP A 245 10.07 -27.36 -3.96
CA ASP A 245 10.60 -26.55 -5.06
C ASP A 245 9.53 -25.55 -5.55
N PRO A 246 9.74 -24.24 -5.34
CA PRO A 246 8.75 -23.23 -5.70
C PRO A 246 8.54 -23.10 -7.22
N VAL A 247 9.58 -23.33 -8.01
CA VAL A 247 9.48 -23.26 -9.49
C VAL A 247 8.70 -24.46 -10.01
N GLY A 248 9.04 -25.66 -9.51
CA GLY A 248 8.34 -26.90 -9.88
C GLY A 248 6.86 -26.87 -9.52
N ALA A 249 6.48 -26.30 -8.36
CA ALA A 249 5.08 -26.12 -7.95
C ALA A 249 4.30 -25.23 -8.90
N CYS A 250 4.87 -24.09 -9.30
CA CYS A 250 4.23 -23.15 -10.23
C CYS A 250 4.16 -23.66 -11.66
N VAL A 251 5.22 -24.31 -12.15
CA VAL A 251 5.28 -24.87 -13.51
C VAL A 251 4.37 -26.09 -13.64
N GLY A 252 4.36 -26.94 -12.61
CA GLY A 252 3.58 -28.17 -12.59
C GLY A 252 4.18 -29.29 -13.44
N LEU A 253 3.58 -30.48 -13.35
CA LEU A 253 4.07 -31.66 -14.05
C LEU A 253 4.05 -31.43 -15.59
N LYS A 254 5.20 -31.54 -16.22
CA LYS A 254 5.39 -31.26 -17.67
C LYS A 254 4.92 -29.87 -18.11
N GLY A 255 4.89 -28.91 -17.19
CA GLY A 255 4.49 -27.53 -17.50
C GLY A 255 2.98 -27.30 -17.63
N THR A 256 2.14 -28.21 -17.18
CA THR A 256 0.69 -28.10 -17.38
C THR A 256 0.05 -26.90 -16.72
N ARG A 257 0.49 -26.54 -15.50
CA ARG A 257 -0.05 -25.37 -14.77
C ARG A 257 0.33 -24.06 -15.45
N ILE A 258 1.61 -23.85 -15.72
CA ILE A 258 2.06 -22.63 -16.38
C ILE A 258 1.49 -22.49 -17.80
N GLN A 259 1.26 -23.61 -18.50
CA GLN A 259 0.63 -23.58 -19.83
C GLN A 259 -0.83 -23.11 -19.78
N SER A 260 -1.59 -23.45 -18.71
CA SER A 260 -2.93 -22.92 -18.47
C SER A 260 -2.91 -21.39 -18.33
N VAL A 261 -1.96 -20.86 -17.54
CA VAL A 261 -1.79 -19.40 -17.36
C VAL A 261 -1.40 -18.73 -18.69
N ILE A 262 -0.48 -19.32 -19.46
CA ILE A 262 -0.08 -18.81 -20.79
C ILE A 262 -1.29 -18.77 -21.75
N GLN A 263 -2.15 -19.78 -21.73
CA GLN A 263 -3.38 -19.81 -22.56
C GLN A 263 -4.38 -18.75 -22.13
N GLU A 264 -4.57 -18.53 -20.82
CA GLU A 264 -5.45 -17.48 -20.31
C GLU A 264 -4.96 -16.06 -20.70
N LEU A 265 -3.64 -15.88 -20.86
CA LEU A 265 -2.99 -14.64 -21.31
C LEU A 265 -2.71 -14.61 -22.82
N GLU A 266 -3.42 -15.41 -23.59
CA GLU A 266 -3.36 -15.48 -25.06
C GLU A 266 -1.94 -15.64 -25.65
N GLY A 267 -1.12 -16.47 -25.00
CA GLY A 267 0.22 -16.82 -25.47
C GLY A 267 1.33 -15.91 -25.00
N GLU A 268 1.10 -15.09 -23.97
CA GLU A 268 2.14 -14.33 -23.29
C GLU A 268 3.16 -15.29 -22.62
N LYS A 269 4.45 -15.11 -22.90
CA LYS A 269 5.49 -15.97 -22.32
C LYS A 269 5.69 -15.67 -20.85
N ILE A 270 5.72 -16.71 -20.01
CA ILE A 270 5.92 -16.59 -18.58
C ILE A 270 7.18 -17.36 -18.17
N ASP A 271 8.13 -16.66 -17.57
CA ASP A 271 9.33 -17.25 -16.98
C ASP A 271 9.17 -17.24 -15.47
N VAL A 272 9.06 -18.42 -14.89
CA VAL A 272 9.06 -18.60 -13.43
C VAL A 272 10.48 -18.92 -13.00
N LEU A 273 10.97 -18.21 -11.99
CA LEU A 273 12.32 -18.36 -11.49
C LEU A 273 12.36 -18.28 -9.96
N ARG A 274 13.36 -18.91 -9.38
CA ARG A 274 13.56 -18.91 -7.93
C ARG A 274 14.14 -17.58 -7.48
N TYR A 275 13.51 -16.97 -6.50
CA TYR A 275 14.07 -15.86 -5.74
C TYR A 275 15.21 -16.37 -4.84
N ASP A 276 16.22 -15.57 -4.67
CA ASP A 276 17.33 -15.82 -3.74
C ASP A 276 17.75 -14.48 -3.12
N ASP A 277 18.14 -14.51 -1.85
CA ASP A 277 18.61 -13.32 -1.12
C ASP A 277 20.00 -12.88 -1.59
N ASP A 278 20.82 -13.83 -2.13
CA ASP A 278 22.10 -13.51 -2.76
C ASP A 278 21.86 -12.87 -4.14
N PRO A 279 22.25 -11.58 -4.33
CA PRO A 279 22.12 -10.90 -5.62
C PRO A 279 22.78 -11.62 -6.78
N HIS A 280 23.91 -12.31 -6.56
CA HIS A 280 24.61 -13.06 -7.60
C HIS A 280 23.74 -14.19 -8.14
N VAL A 281 23.10 -14.94 -7.24
CA VAL A 281 22.22 -16.05 -7.59
C VAL A 281 20.92 -15.54 -8.19
N PHE A 282 20.32 -14.49 -7.61
CA PHE A 282 19.07 -13.95 -8.09
C PHE A 282 19.18 -13.33 -9.48
N ILE A 283 20.24 -12.55 -9.76
CA ILE A 283 20.51 -11.99 -11.10
C ILE A 283 20.73 -13.11 -12.13
N LYS A 284 21.50 -14.14 -11.76
CA LYS A 284 21.71 -15.32 -12.60
C LYS A 284 20.37 -15.99 -12.97
N ASN A 285 19.49 -16.20 -12.01
CA ASN A 285 18.15 -16.79 -12.22
C ASN A 285 17.27 -15.86 -13.08
N ALA A 286 17.34 -14.54 -12.84
CA ALA A 286 16.52 -13.54 -13.52
C ALA A 286 16.82 -13.43 -15.02
N LEU A 287 18.04 -13.73 -15.47
CA LEU A 287 18.42 -13.74 -16.88
C LEU A 287 17.98 -15.01 -17.62
N SER A 288 17.40 -15.99 -16.90
CA SER A 288 16.79 -17.16 -17.55
C SER A 288 15.88 -16.75 -18.75
N PRO A 289 15.87 -17.50 -19.87
CA PRO A 289 16.47 -18.82 -20.07
C PRO A 289 17.94 -18.83 -20.52
N ALA A 290 18.65 -17.68 -20.47
CA ALA A 290 20.07 -17.64 -20.81
C ALA A 290 20.90 -18.24 -19.67
N GLU A 291 21.93 -18.99 -20.02
CA GLU A 291 22.90 -19.52 -19.06
C GLU A 291 23.97 -18.47 -18.76
N VAL A 292 23.98 -18.02 -17.49
CA VAL A 292 24.99 -17.06 -17.00
C VAL A 292 26.11 -17.81 -16.32
N LYS A 293 27.34 -17.57 -16.74
CA LYS A 293 28.53 -18.18 -16.11
C LYS A 293 28.82 -17.57 -14.76
N GLN A 294 28.89 -16.25 -14.71
CA GLN A 294 29.29 -15.50 -13.53
C GLN A 294 28.54 -14.17 -13.48
N VAL A 295 28.24 -13.72 -12.28
CA VAL A 295 27.75 -12.38 -12.00
C VAL A 295 28.78 -11.67 -11.14
N VAL A 296 29.17 -10.47 -11.51
CA VAL A 296 30.11 -9.62 -10.76
C VAL A 296 29.35 -8.37 -10.32
N ILE A 297 29.35 -8.09 -9.04
CA ILE A 297 28.80 -6.85 -8.51
C ILE A 297 29.84 -5.74 -8.71
N LEU A 298 29.49 -4.74 -9.49
CA LEU A 298 30.36 -3.60 -9.79
C LEU A 298 30.27 -2.54 -8.68
N ASP A 299 29.05 -2.20 -8.28
CA ASP A 299 28.77 -1.22 -7.23
C ASP A 299 27.49 -1.66 -6.50
N ALA A 300 27.62 -1.98 -5.21
CA ALA A 300 26.49 -2.42 -4.39
C ALA A 300 25.55 -1.27 -4.03
N ASP A 301 26.09 -0.06 -3.80
CA ASP A 301 25.31 1.12 -3.41
C ASP A 301 24.45 1.62 -4.57
N LYS A 302 25.02 1.64 -5.78
CA LYS A 302 24.31 1.98 -7.02
C LYS A 302 23.55 0.82 -7.63
N LYS A 303 23.68 -0.39 -7.06
CA LYS A 303 23.08 -1.63 -7.56
C LYS A 303 23.47 -1.91 -9.02
N GLU A 304 24.74 -1.84 -9.33
CA GLU A 304 25.29 -2.13 -10.64
C GLU A 304 25.97 -3.51 -10.66
N ALA A 305 25.58 -4.34 -11.62
CA ALA A 305 26.11 -5.69 -11.77
C ALA A 305 26.45 -6.01 -13.23
N LEU A 306 27.45 -6.85 -13.42
CA LEU A 306 27.85 -7.38 -14.70
C LEU A 306 27.55 -8.88 -14.76
N ALA A 307 26.76 -9.30 -15.73
CA ALA A 307 26.51 -10.70 -16.02
C ALA A 307 27.39 -11.17 -17.20
N ILE A 308 28.23 -12.16 -16.95
CA ILE A 308 29.12 -12.73 -17.95
C ILE A 308 28.48 -13.99 -18.51
N VAL A 309 28.30 -14.03 -19.82
CA VAL A 309 27.63 -15.12 -20.52
C VAL A 309 28.53 -15.65 -21.66
N PRO A 310 28.39 -16.94 -22.04
CA PRO A 310 29.01 -17.44 -23.27
C PRO A 310 28.49 -16.69 -24.50
N ASP A 311 29.28 -16.55 -25.56
CA ASP A 311 28.90 -15.88 -26.81
C ASP A 311 27.61 -16.43 -27.40
N SER A 312 27.42 -17.76 -27.34
CA SER A 312 26.22 -18.43 -27.81
C SER A 312 24.95 -18.02 -27.04
N GLN A 313 25.10 -17.54 -25.80
CA GLN A 313 23.98 -17.14 -24.93
C GLN A 313 23.75 -15.62 -24.91
N PHE A 314 24.67 -14.81 -25.42
CA PHE A 314 24.62 -13.35 -25.37
C PHE A 314 23.31 -12.77 -25.94
N SER A 315 22.95 -13.18 -27.15
CA SER A 315 21.70 -12.73 -27.79
C SER A 315 20.47 -13.15 -27.02
N LEU A 316 20.50 -14.30 -26.34
CA LEU A 316 19.39 -14.81 -25.52
C LEU A 316 19.28 -14.05 -24.18
N ALA A 317 20.44 -13.71 -23.59
CA ALA A 317 20.50 -12.94 -22.34
C ALA A 317 19.96 -11.52 -22.53
N ILE A 318 20.31 -10.86 -23.62
CA ILE A 318 19.74 -9.55 -23.95
C ILE A 318 18.27 -9.69 -24.34
N GLY A 319 17.93 -10.68 -25.16
CA GLY A 319 16.61 -10.89 -25.72
C GLY A 319 16.25 -9.88 -26.82
N LYS A 320 15.09 -10.09 -27.46
CA LYS A 320 14.61 -9.22 -28.54
C LYS A 320 14.42 -7.79 -28.02
N GLN A 321 15.08 -6.83 -28.65
CA GLN A 321 15.06 -5.41 -28.26
C GLN A 321 15.42 -5.15 -26.77
N GLY A 322 16.29 -5.97 -26.20
CA GLY A 322 16.69 -5.85 -24.80
C GLY A 322 15.62 -6.26 -23.78
N GLN A 323 14.59 -6.98 -24.19
CA GLN A 323 13.45 -7.33 -23.35
C GLN A 323 13.86 -8.18 -22.15
N ASN A 324 14.73 -9.18 -22.33
CA ASN A 324 15.09 -10.08 -21.25
C ASN A 324 15.90 -9.38 -20.15
N VAL A 325 16.93 -8.63 -20.54
CA VAL A 325 17.73 -7.87 -19.56
C VAL A 325 16.91 -6.76 -18.89
N ARG A 326 16.05 -6.04 -19.63
CA ARG A 326 15.19 -5.00 -19.06
C ARG A 326 14.20 -5.56 -18.03
N LEU A 327 13.62 -6.74 -18.29
CA LEU A 327 12.76 -7.40 -17.31
C LEU A 327 13.56 -7.90 -16.11
N ALA A 328 14.77 -8.42 -16.31
CA ALA A 328 15.66 -8.84 -15.23
C ALA A 328 16.05 -7.64 -14.34
N ASN A 329 16.44 -6.51 -14.93
CA ASN A 329 16.77 -5.28 -14.19
C ASN A 329 15.60 -4.84 -13.28
N ARG A 330 14.40 -4.80 -13.84
CA ARG A 330 13.20 -4.43 -13.07
C ARG A 330 12.80 -5.47 -12.02
N LEU A 331 13.12 -6.74 -12.24
CA LEU A 331 12.80 -7.82 -11.30
C LEU A 331 13.72 -7.78 -10.08
N CYS A 332 15.03 -7.66 -10.32
CA CYS A 332 16.04 -7.66 -9.27
C CYS A 332 16.23 -6.29 -8.62
N ASP A 333 15.74 -5.20 -9.23
CA ASP A 333 16.04 -3.81 -8.87
C ASP A 333 17.55 -3.48 -8.96
N TRP A 334 18.22 -4.09 -9.97
CA TRP A 334 19.62 -3.89 -10.28
C TRP A 334 19.78 -3.40 -11.72
N ASN A 335 20.81 -2.62 -11.97
CA ASN A 335 21.25 -2.25 -13.32
C ASN A 335 22.25 -3.31 -13.80
N ILE A 336 21.76 -4.29 -14.57
CA ILE A 336 22.55 -5.43 -15.03
C ILE A 336 23.05 -5.14 -16.45
N ASP A 337 24.35 -5.08 -16.63
CA ASP A 337 25.00 -5.12 -17.94
C ASP A 337 25.34 -6.58 -18.29
N VAL A 338 25.23 -6.92 -19.56
CA VAL A 338 25.51 -8.28 -20.05
C VAL A 338 26.69 -8.21 -21.03
N LYS A 339 27.71 -9.00 -20.79
CA LYS A 339 28.92 -9.08 -21.64
C LYS A 339 29.31 -10.52 -21.91
N THR A 340 29.99 -10.73 -23.02
CA THR A 340 30.62 -12.01 -23.32
C THR A 340 31.90 -12.19 -22.49
N GLU A 341 32.41 -13.42 -22.43
CA GLU A 341 33.68 -13.72 -21.73
C GLU A 341 34.83 -12.93 -22.30
N GLU A 342 34.92 -12.78 -23.65
CA GLU A 342 35.96 -12.00 -24.31
C GLU A 342 35.87 -10.52 -23.94
N GLN A 343 34.67 -9.94 -23.99
CA GLN A 343 34.44 -8.54 -23.62
C GLN A 343 34.72 -8.27 -22.13
N ALA A 344 34.40 -9.24 -21.25
CA ALA A 344 34.69 -9.13 -19.83
C ALA A 344 36.20 -9.23 -19.54
N ALA A 345 36.94 -10.05 -20.28
CA ALA A 345 38.41 -10.18 -20.13
C ALA A 345 39.18 -8.90 -20.54
N GLU A 346 38.57 -8.07 -21.40
CA GLU A 346 39.16 -6.76 -21.80
C GLU A 346 38.88 -5.65 -20.77
N MET A 347 38.01 -5.87 -19.80
CA MET A 347 37.68 -4.90 -18.75
C MET A 347 38.71 -4.93 -17.63
N ASP A 348 39.12 -3.76 -17.17
CA ASP A 348 40.01 -3.62 -16.03
C ASP A 348 39.19 -3.63 -14.74
N PHE A 349 39.24 -4.73 -13.98
CA PHE A 349 38.58 -4.91 -12.68
C PHE A 349 39.45 -4.48 -11.49
N SER A 350 40.64 -3.90 -11.73
CA SER A 350 41.58 -3.56 -10.66
C SER A 350 41.04 -2.58 -9.63
N GLU A 351 40.14 -1.68 -10.03
CA GLU A 351 39.46 -0.76 -9.08
C GLU A 351 38.45 -1.50 -8.17
N ILE A 352 37.82 -2.54 -8.69
CA ILE A 352 36.82 -3.35 -7.93
C ILE A 352 37.55 -4.26 -6.95
N ASP A 353 38.64 -4.87 -7.36
CA ASP A 353 39.45 -5.73 -6.50
C ASP A 353 40.16 -4.93 -5.41
N THR A 354 40.61 -3.70 -5.70
CA THR A 354 41.14 -2.79 -4.66
C THR A 354 40.09 -2.33 -3.68
N ARG A 355 38.85 -2.08 -4.10
CA ARG A 355 37.77 -1.70 -3.23
C ARG A 355 37.31 -2.85 -2.35
N LYS A 356 37.15 -4.07 -2.90
CA LYS A 356 36.88 -5.29 -2.11
C LYS A 356 37.99 -5.63 -1.14
N ALA A 357 39.26 -5.45 -1.54
CA ALA A 357 40.38 -5.62 -0.62
C ALA A 357 40.39 -4.57 0.49
N ALA A 358 39.97 -3.33 0.21
CA ALA A 358 39.83 -2.31 1.22
C ALA A 358 38.62 -2.63 2.16
N GLU A 359 37.48 -3.04 1.62
CA GLU A 359 36.30 -3.43 2.40
C GLU A 359 36.57 -4.67 3.27
N SER A 360 37.33 -5.66 2.78
CA SER A 360 37.75 -6.81 3.60
C SER A 360 38.72 -6.42 4.71
N LEU A 361 39.58 -5.44 4.49
CA LEU A 361 40.47 -4.90 5.52
C LEU A 361 39.71 -4.10 6.60
N PHE A 362 38.55 -3.53 6.26
CA PHE A 362 37.68 -2.87 7.23
C PHE A 362 36.68 -3.85 7.90
N GLN A 363 36.31 -4.96 7.25
CA GLN A 363 35.49 -6.00 7.83
C GLN A 363 36.27 -6.94 8.78
N ASP A 364 37.53 -7.24 8.50
CA ASP A 364 38.43 -8.00 9.41
C ASP A 364 38.72 -7.25 10.73
N ASN A 365 38.34 -5.97 10.83
CA ASN A 365 38.45 -5.21 12.07
C ASN A 365 37.14 -5.09 12.88
N GLN A 366 36.05 -5.71 12.43
CA GLN A 366 34.77 -5.71 13.16
C GLN A 366 34.41 -7.05 13.82
N ASP A 367 35.15 -8.12 13.54
CA ASP A 367 34.92 -9.42 14.17
C ASP A 367 36.11 -9.75 15.09
N GLU A 368 35.82 -9.83 16.39
CA GLU A 368 36.62 -10.25 17.56
C GLU A 368 37.10 -9.13 18.51
N TYR A 369 36.21 -8.24 18.92
CA TYR A 369 36.30 -7.69 20.27
C TYR A 369 35.41 -8.56 21.17
N GLU A 370 36.01 -9.57 21.87
CA GLU A 370 35.34 -10.19 23.00
C GLU A 370 35.28 -9.14 24.11
N GLU A 371 34.09 -8.81 24.58
CA GLU A 371 33.91 -7.98 25.80
C GLU A 371 34.54 -8.73 26.99
N ILE A 372 35.77 -8.35 27.36
CA ILE A 372 36.47 -8.85 28.54
C ILE A 372 36.24 -7.84 29.67
N SER A 373 35.36 -8.17 30.60
CA SER A 373 35.03 -7.31 31.75
C SER A 373 35.81 -7.71 33.02
N THR A 374 36.34 -8.94 33.08
CA THR A 374 36.96 -9.45 34.31
C THR A 374 38.43 -9.81 34.14
N VAL A 375 39.23 -9.54 35.17
CA VAL A 375 40.69 -9.87 35.24
C VAL A 375 40.94 -11.36 35.00
N SER A 376 40.00 -12.20 35.42
CA SER A 376 40.09 -13.68 35.27
C SER A 376 39.94 -14.12 33.81
N GLN A 377 39.39 -13.30 32.91
CA GLN A 377 39.24 -13.60 31.48
C GLN A 377 40.43 -13.14 30.63
N LEU A 378 41.32 -12.33 31.18
CA LEU A 378 42.49 -11.82 30.47
C LEU A 378 43.49 -12.91 30.14
N PRO A 379 43.92 -13.05 28.88
CA PRO A 379 44.95 -14.04 28.50
C PRO A 379 46.31 -13.65 29.06
N GLY A 380 46.93 -14.54 29.81
CA GLY A 380 48.26 -14.33 30.39
C GLY A 380 48.31 -14.00 31.86
N VAL A 381 47.19 -13.80 32.55
CA VAL A 381 47.12 -13.60 33.99
C VAL A 381 47.27 -14.92 34.72
N ASP A 382 48.17 -14.93 35.76
CA ASP A 382 48.36 -16.14 36.59
C ASP A 382 47.07 -16.48 37.35
N GLN A 383 46.59 -17.73 37.17
CA GLN A 383 45.34 -18.21 37.78
C GLN A 383 45.32 -18.04 39.33
N ARG A 384 46.46 -18.07 39.98
CA ARG A 384 46.60 -17.85 41.44
C ARG A 384 46.27 -16.38 41.76
N VAL A 385 46.78 -15.45 40.95
CA VAL A 385 46.56 -13.97 41.14
C VAL A 385 45.11 -13.64 40.84
N ALA A 386 44.57 -14.15 39.75
CA ALA A 386 43.15 -13.97 39.40
C ALA A 386 42.21 -14.49 40.50
N GLN A 387 42.52 -15.65 41.11
CA GLN A 387 41.67 -16.20 42.18
C GLN A 387 41.76 -15.36 43.46
N ILE A 388 42.92 -14.82 43.80
CA ILE A 388 43.08 -13.94 44.99
C ILE A 388 42.35 -12.63 44.79
N LEU A 389 42.42 -12.03 43.59
CA LEU A 389 41.70 -10.80 43.27
C LEU A 389 40.18 -11.01 43.33
N LYS A 390 39.71 -12.15 42.80
CA LYS A 390 38.30 -12.53 42.88
C LYS A 390 37.82 -12.76 44.31
N ASP A 391 38.60 -13.42 45.15
CA ASP A 391 38.29 -13.66 46.57
C ASP A 391 38.32 -12.33 47.36
N ALA A 392 39.09 -11.35 46.91
CA ALA A 392 39.13 -9.99 47.45
C ALA A 392 37.99 -9.07 46.93
N GLY A 393 37.18 -9.54 45.98
CA GLY A 393 36.07 -8.80 45.37
C GLY A 393 36.49 -7.75 44.31
N ILE A 394 37.68 -7.93 43.73
CA ILE A 394 38.29 -7.04 42.71
C ILE A 394 38.54 -7.90 41.46
N ASP A 395 37.46 -8.53 40.88
CA ASP A 395 37.57 -9.33 39.67
C ASP A 395 37.25 -8.52 38.39
N ASP A 396 36.58 -7.40 38.54
CA ASP A 396 36.31 -6.46 37.46
C ASP A 396 37.56 -5.62 37.11
N ILE A 397 37.78 -5.36 35.80
CA ILE A 397 38.96 -4.64 35.31
C ILE A 397 38.94 -3.19 35.80
N GLU A 398 37.77 -2.55 35.85
CA GLU A 398 37.61 -1.16 36.34
C GLU A 398 37.90 -1.08 37.84
N ASP A 399 37.32 -2.03 38.61
CA ASP A 399 37.57 -2.13 40.05
C ASP A 399 39.06 -2.38 40.38
N PHE A 400 39.73 -3.17 39.52
CA PHE A 400 41.18 -3.41 39.68
C PHE A 400 42.00 -2.12 39.43
N ILE A 401 41.69 -1.35 38.39
CA ILE A 401 42.39 -0.10 38.07
C ILE A 401 42.19 0.90 39.23
N GLU A 402 40.95 1.09 39.69
CA GLU A 402 40.63 1.95 40.83
C GLU A 402 41.38 1.51 42.14
N ALA A 403 41.47 0.21 42.35
CA ALA A 403 42.18 -0.37 43.48
C ALA A 403 43.71 -0.19 43.39
N VAL A 404 44.28 -0.18 42.16
CA VAL A 404 45.69 0.15 41.90
C VAL A 404 45.96 1.63 42.16
N ASP A 405 45.13 2.52 41.67
CA ASP A 405 45.27 3.99 41.83
C ASP A 405 45.10 4.40 43.29
N SER A 406 44.18 3.81 44.01
CA SER A 406 43.99 4.02 45.45
C SER A 406 45.04 3.37 46.33
N GLY A 407 45.85 2.47 45.76
CA GLY A 407 46.87 1.71 46.48
C GLY A 407 46.32 0.57 47.38
N SER A 408 45.04 0.27 47.30
CA SER A 408 44.35 -0.73 48.13
C SER A 408 44.77 -2.18 47.79
N VAL A 409 45.13 -2.42 46.52
CA VAL A 409 45.64 -3.73 46.07
C VAL A 409 46.90 -4.23 46.81
N LYS A 410 47.75 -3.25 47.27
CA LYS A 410 48.98 -3.58 48.04
C LYS A 410 48.73 -4.16 49.44
N ASN A 411 47.52 -4.08 49.96
CA ASN A 411 47.13 -4.57 51.26
C ASN A 411 46.55 -6.02 51.21
N ILE A 412 46.45 -6.61 50.02
CA ILE A 412 45.89 -7.95 49.84
C ILE A 412 46.98 -9.01 50.14
N GLU A 413 46.71 -9.87 51.11
CA GLU A 413 47.63 -10.94 51.44
C GLU A 413 47.79 -11.95 50.31
N GLY A 414 49.01 -12.14 49.81
CA GLY A 414 49.32 -13.14 48.76
C GLY A 414 49.59 -12.61 47.39
N ILE A 415 49.49 -11.30 47.14
CA ILE A 415 49.86 -10.62 45.89
C ILE A 415 51.15 -9.81 46.10
N SER A 416 52.12 -9.97 45.19
CA SER A 416 53.33 -9.16 45.14
C SER A 416 53.23 -7.95 44.25
N GLU A 417 54.07 -6.94 44.47
CA GLU A 417 54.13 -5.75 43.59
C GLU A 417 54.42 -6.13 42.13
N SER A 418 55.20 -7.19 41.89
CA SER A 418 55.46 -7.70 40.57
C SER A 418 54.24 -8.35 39.90
N ASP A 419 53.32 -8.92 40.69
CA ASP A 419 52.07 -9.53 40.16
C ASP A 419 51.11 -8.41 39.73
N ILE A 420 51.03 -7.29 40.49
CA ILE A 420 50.22 -6.11 40.17
C ILE A 420 50.71 -5.45 38.87
N GLU A 421 52.03 -5.24 38.74
CA GLU A 421 52.65 -4.69 37.53
C GLU A 421 52.38 -5.58 36.29
N ALA A 422 52.43 -6.90 36.45
CA ALA A 422 52.19 -7.84 35.37
C ALA A 422 50.72 -7.76 34.89
N VAL A 423 49.74 -7.74 35.81
CA VAL A 423 48.31 -7.60 35.45
C VAL A 423 48.06 -6.24 34.80
N ASN A 424 48.61 -5.15 35.30
CA ASN A 424 48.45 -3.80 34.73
C ASN A 424 49.02 -3.70 33.30
N THR A 425 50.16 -4.38 33.04
CA THR A 425 50.73 -4.45 31.70
C THR A 425 49.84 -5.25 30.74
N ILE A 426 49.31 -6.37 31.20
CA ILE A 426 48.39 -7.20 30.40
C ILE A 426 47.09 -6.40 30.06
N ILE A 427 46.54 -5.64 31.00
CA ILE A 427 45.38 -4.78 30.77
C ILE A 427 45.71 -3.71 29.69
N SER A 428 46.84 -3.03 29.84
CA SER A 428 47.23 -1.96 28.91
C SER A 428 47.53 -2.48 27.47
N GLU A 429 47.94 -3.75 27.34
CA GLU A 429 48.23 -4.34 26.04
C GLU A 429 46.99 -5.00 25.37
N ASN A 430 45.97 -5.39 26.13
CA ASN A 430 44.86 -6.21 25.61
C ASN A 430 43.46 -5.54 25.76
N VAL A 431 43.33 -4.45 26.51
CA VAL A 431 42.03 -3.80 26.77
C VAL A 431 42.03 -2.35 26.25
N GLN A 432 41.03 -2.01 25.43
CA GLN A 432 40.72 -0.64 25.04
C GLN A 432 39.43 -0.23 25.74
N PHE A 433 39.43 0.86 26.47
CA PHE A 433 38.26 1.37 27.15
C PHE A 433 37.47 2.27 26.19
N GLU A 434 36.15 2.01 26.04
CA GLU A 434 35.24 2.96 25.42
C GLU A 434 34.98 4.10 26.44
N GLU A 435 35.33 5.32 26.08
CA GLU A 435 34.94 6.52 26.88
C GLU A 435 33.43 6.72 26.69
N GLU A 436 32.62 6.43 27.73
CA GLU A 436 31.23 6.88 27.77
C GLU A 436 31.24 8.44 27.81
N GLU A 437 30.79 9.07 26.71
CA GLU A 437 30.51 10.49 26.70
C GLU A 437 29.36 10.79 27.68
N ALA A 438 29.73 11.21 28.88
CA ALA A 438 28.82 11.78 29.86
C ALA A 438 28.29 13.11 29.31
N GLU A 439 26.98 13.21 29.07
CA GLU A 439 26.26 14.44 28.80
C GLU A 439 26.44 15.44 29.97
N GLU A 440 27.41 16.33 29.90
CA GLU A 440 27.40 17.57 30.64
C GLU A 440 27.25 18.79 29.72
N SER A 441 26.12 19.46 29.86
CA SER A 441 25.75 20.70 29.25
C SER A 441 26.70 21.84 29.68
N SER A 442 27.49 22.39 28.78
CA SER A 442 27.78 23.84 28.72
C SER A 442 28.61 24.22 27.50
N GLY A 443 28.00 25.01 26.67
CA GLY A 443 28.46 25.99 25.70
C GLY A 443 29.92 26.10 25.34
N ALA A 444 30.23 25.78 24.08
CA ALA A 444 31.05 26.63 23.21
C ALA A 444 30.93 26.10 21.76
N ALA A 445 30.69 27.06 20.88
CA ALA A 445 30.57 26.85 19.43
C ALA A 445 31.83 26.22 18.82
N GLU A 446 31.67 25.29 17.87
CA GLU A 446 32.35 25.44 16.58
C GLU A 446 32.03 24.29 15.61
N ASN A 447 31.67 24.73 14.41
CA ASN A 447 31.76 24.02 13.10
C ASN A 447 30.81 22.83 12.83
N LEU A 448 29.53 23.15 12.69
CA LEU A 448 28.68 22.45 11.70
C LEU A 448 29.01 23.03 10.33
N GLN A 449 29.53 22.23 9.44
CA GLN A 449 29.46 22.48 7.99
C GLN A 449 27.98 22.35 7.60
N GLU A 450 27.30 23.50 7.50
CA GLU A 450 26.01 23.63 6.86
C GLU A 450 26.18 23.22 5.40
N GLU A 451 25.49 22.18 4.98
CA GLU A 451 25.21 21.92 3.56
C GLU A 451 24.40 23.11 3.07
N GLU A 452 25.04 24.03 2.33
CA GLU A 452 24.39 25.17 1.69
C GLU A 452 23.38 24.61 0.65
N GLU A 453 22.08 24.67 0.96
CA GLU A 453 21.04 24.46 -0.03
C GLU A 453 21.15 25.53 -1.11
N GLU A 454 21.44 25.11 -2.34
CA GLU A 454 21.56 25.99 -3.49
C GLU A 454 20.18 26.35 -4.04
N TYR A 455 19.79 27.61 -4.00
CA TYR A 455 18.54 28.12 -4.55
C TYR A 455 18.76 28.72 -5.93
N PHE A 456 17.79 28.51 -6.85
CA PHE A 456 17.86 29.00 -8.22
C PHE A 456 16.63 29.86 -8.56
N CYS A 457 16.84 30.92 -9.29
CA CYS A 457 15.77 31.82 -9.75
C CYS A 457 14.80 31.07 -10.69
N PRO A 458 13.48 31.08 -10.41
CA PRO A 458 12.48 30.38 -11.22
C PRO A 458 12.34 30.93 -12.66
N GLU A 459 12.73 32.17 -12.91
CA GLU A 459 12.63 32.77 -14.24
C GLU A 459 13.86 32.53 -15.14
N CYS A 460 15.07 32.55 -14.58
CA CYS A 460 16.29 32.48 -15.40
C CYS A 460 17.28 31.39 -15.00
N GLY A 461 16.98 30.60 -13.93
CA GLY A 461 17.87 29.53 -13.43
C GLY A 461 19.21 30.03 -12.86
N GLY A 462 19.38 31.33 -12.60
CA GLY A 462 20.57 31.89 -11.97
C GLY A 462 20.58 31.59 -10.48
N LYS A 463 21.78 31.34 -9.91
CA LYS A 463 21.97 31.03 -8.48
C LYS A 463 21.58 32.24 -7.63
N ILE A 464 20.76 32.04 -6.59
CA ILE A 464 20.25 33.06 -5.69
C ILE A 464 20.40 32.61 -4.23
N THR A 465 20.37 33.55 -3.29
CA THR A 465 20.39 33.27 -1.84
C THR A 465 19.10 33.80 -1.20
N LEU A 466 18.73 33.29 -0.04
CA LEU A 466 17.47 33.63 0.64
C LEU A 466 17.37 35.09 1.10
N ASP A 467 18.48 35.81 1.17
CA ASP A 467 18.56 37.24 1.55
C ASP A 467 18.38 38.19 0.37
N MET A 468 18.28 37.67 -0.87
CA MET A 468 18.11 38.48 -2.09
C MET A 468 16.66 38.83 -2.32
N THR A 469 16.35 40.12 -2.48
CA THR A 469 15.03 40.63 -2.86
C THR A 469 14.79 40.68 -4.36
N HIS A 470 15.87 40.62 -5.15
CA HIS A 470 15.81 40.64 -6.61
C HIS A 470 16.89 39.72 -7.18
N CYS A 471 16.59 38.99 -8.25
CA CYS A 471 17.56 38.16 -8.94
C CYS A 471 18.64 39.02 -9.63
N PRO A 472 19.93 38.80 -9.34
CA PRO A 472 21.02 39.58 -9.93
C PRO A 472 21.20 39.38 -11.44
N ASN A 473 20.65 38.28 -11.99
CA ASN A 473 20.80 37.91 -13.39
C ASN A 473 19.65 38.45 -14.30
N CYS A 474 18.38 38.42 -13.84
CA CYS A 474 17.23 38.84 -14.63
C CYS A 474 16.42 40.00 -14.00
N GLY A 475 16.73 40.40 -12.77
CA GLY A 475 16.07 41.53 -12.10
C GLY A 475 14.65 41.24 -11.55
N VAL A 476 14.18 39.99 -11.61
CA VAL A 476 12.86 39.62 -11.06
C VAL A 476 12.85 39.72 -9.55
N GLU A 477 11.75 40.22 -8.99
CA GLU A 477 11.56 40.29 -7.54
C GLU A 477 11.34 38.89 -6.95
N LEU A 478 12.05 38.56 -5.89
CA LEU A 478 12.03 37.26 -5.22
C LEU A 478 11.27 37.39 -3.90
N VAL A 479 10.27 36.54 -3.73
CA VAL A 479 9.50 36.43 -2.48
C VAL A 479 9.67 35.02 -1.96
N PHE A 480 10.26 34.87 -0.78
CA PHE A 480 10.40 33.58 -0.10
C PHE A 480 9.30 33.49 0.96
N GLU A 481 8.48 32.44 0.92
CA GLU A 481 7.49 32.17 1.95
C GLU A 481 8.20 31.46 3.12
N GLU A 482 8.09 32.05 4.30
CA GLU A 482 8.51 31.38 5.55
C GLU A 482 7.52 30.25 5.86
N ASN A 483 8.03 29.01 5.91
CA ASN A 483 7.26 27.83 6.37
C ASN A 483 7.43 27.64 7.86
#